data_2125ebd46042708852fbec6b4efc77be
#
_entry.id   2125ebd46042708852fbec6b4efc77be
#
_cell.length_a   1.000
_cell.length_b   1.000
_cell.length_c   1.000
_cell.angle_alpha   90.00
_cell.angle_beta   90.00
_cell.angle_gamma   90.00
#
_symmetry.space_group_name_H-M   'P 1'
#
loop_
_entity.id
_entity.type
_entity.pdbx_description
1 polymer ?
#
loop_
_entity_poly.entity_id
_entity_poly.type
_entity_poly.pdbx_seq_one_letter_code
_entity_poly.pdbx_strand_id
1 'polypeptide(L)'
;MQRTRSSRAGGDEEDPGGDYDGSKRKGGAGRKAVGLCCVVLACWVLCVVAAGLDAAARPPPPKPPVSPAEAAAAVEHLRKRAYGPSGGLDHDAWRRGSGKAAFVKPQPVAPAPEPPKPVFKRKKKTRKEENMPPFDAPRLDPFLHKRKIKGPLDIAQCQAHEKAVPFHQRALQKIDIKKTADAPSLLCIIYTYKAHHTKNARMAAETWLPRCDGAVILSDASDSEEGIIGVPHEGKEEYNNIWQKQRSNWRYIYEYYRDDFDYFHIGGDDTFVIADNLRSFLARPEIREQNDAGKPLYLGRRMKVGGNANHLFNTGGAGYVFNRAALELFYDSLDEPFCAPHRHGFYEDVLVADCFKNGPAKLVPIDTRDSSGAERFHMLNPGQHLAYRRAPKDWVTTYSFDLLEGLDYFSPESTVFHYCEPSLVEHMDALLHRCR
;
A
#
# COMPACT_ATOMS: atom_id res chain seq x y z
N MET A 1 -0.57 -51.96 41.78
CA MET A 1 -0.83 -51.75 43.20
C MET A 1 -1.44 -50.38 43.35
N GLN A 2 -2.67 -50.34 43.45
CA GLN A 2 -3.53 -49.99 44.60
C GLN A 2 -3.51 -48.51 44.89
N ARG A 3 -4.59 -47.76 44.50
CA ARG A 3 -5.82 -47.46 45.31
C ARG A 3 -5.55 -46.37 46.33
N THR A 4 -6.32 -45.30 46.49
CA THR A 4 -7.79 -45.06 46.60
C THR A 4 -8.02 -43.57 46.71
N ARG A 5 -9.04 -42.98 46.06
CA ARG A 5 -10.35 -42.51 46.61
C ARG A 5 -10.23 -41.51 47.77
N SER A 6 -10.93 -40.38 47.81
CA SER A 6 -12.37 -40.08 47.80
C SER A 6 -12.51 -38.59 48.16
N SER A 7 -13.31 -37.75 47.73
CA SER A 7 -14.76 -37.55 47.58
C SER A 7 -15.20 -36.20 48.18
N ARG A 8 -16.06 -35.48 47.43
CA ARG A 8 -17.28 -34.72 47.85
C ARG A 8 -17.07 -33.42 48.65
N ALA A 9 -17.85 -32.38 48.54
CA ALA A 9 -19.13 -31.95 47.94
C ALA A 9 -19.13 -30.42 48.11
N GLY A 10 -19.69 -29.61 47.35
CA GLY A 10 -21.10 -29.35 47.06
C GLY A 10 -21.53 -28.05 47.73
N GLY A 11 -22.24 -27.17 47.05
CA GLY A 11 -22.91 -26.02 47.63
C GLY A 11 -23.27 -24.99 46.59
N ASP A 12 -24.50 -25.11 46.10
CA ASP A 12 -25.24 -24.12 45.32
C ASP A 12 -25.67 -22.94 46.20
N GLU A 13 -25.98 -21.80 45.60
CA GLU A 13 -27.10 -20.88 45.94
C GLU A 13 -26.79 -19.54 45.22
N GLU A 14 -27.55 -19.24 44.23
CA GLU A 14 -28.82 -18.54 44.08
C GLU A 14 -28.68 -17.00 44.02
N ASP A 15 -29.11 -16.51 42.86
CA ASP A 15 -29.53 -15.14 42.55
C ASP A 15 -30.80 -14.78 43.37
N PRO A 16 -31.04 -13.54 43.73
CA PRO A 16 -32.23 -12.95 43.14
C PRO A 16 -32.15 -11.49 42.72
N GLY A 17 -32.87 -11.21 41.67
CA GLY A 17 -33.19 -9.91 41.12
C GLY A 17 -34.09 -9.03 42.00
N GLY A 18 -34.25 -7.80 41.55
CA GLY A 18 -35.12 -6.80 42.16
C GLY A 18 -35.27 -5.56 41.29
N ASP A 19 -36.32 -5.60 40.47
CA ASP A 19 -36.96 -4.42 39.90
C ASP A 19 -37.35 -3.40 40.96
N TYR A 20 -37.22 -2.12 40.70
CA TYR A 20 -38.14 -1.12 41.22
C TYR A 20 -38.33 0.09 40.30
N ASP A 21 -39.57 0.28 39.99
CA ASP A 21 -40.22 1.32 39.22
C ASP A 21 -40.47 2.61 40.07
N GLY A 22 -40.46 3.77 39.39
CA GLY A 22 -41.46 4.78 39.56
C GLY A 22 -41.26 5.97 40.46
N SER A 23 -41.43 7.07 39.83
CA SER A 23 -42.20 8.28 40.19
C SER A 23 -41.50 9.56 40.71
N LYS A 24 -41.63 10.55 39.87
CA LYS A 24 -41.92 12.00 40.08
C LYS A 24 -41.66 12.64 41.45
N ARG A 25 -40.86 13.73 41.48
CA ARG A 25 -41.35 15.05 41.91
C ARG A 25 -40.39 16.23 41.60
N LYS A 26 -41.00 17.34 41.39
CA LYS A 26 -40.53 18.67 40.98
C LYS A 26 -39.65 19.36 42.06
N GLY A 27 -38.79 20.26 41.56
CA GLY A 27 -38.62 21.55 42.18
C GLY A 27 -37.17 21.98 42.48
N GLY A 28 -36.77 23.13 41.97
CA GLY A 28 -35.80 23.97 42.63
C GLY A 28 -34.55 24.37 41.90
N ALA A 29 -34.50 25.62 41.56
CA ALA A 29 -33.41 26.33 40.91
C ALA A 29 -32.10 26.35 41.68
N GLY A 30 -30.98 26.25 40.97
CA GLY A 30 -29.63 26.48 41.50
C GLY A 30 -28.59 26.59 40.39
N ARG A 31 -28.33 27.80 39.96
CA ARG A 31 -27.23 28.13 39.04
C ARG A 31 -25.86 27.82 39.66
N LYS A 32 -24.97 27.19 38.95
CA LYS A 32 -23.62 27.67 38.53
C LYS A 32 -22.72 26.52 38.07
N ALA A 33 -22.22 26.74 36.86
CA ALA A 33 -20.87 26.43 36.37
C ALA A 33 -20.26 25.03 36.59
N VAL A 34 -20.24 24.21 35.55
CA VAL A 34 -19.05 23.54 34.97
C VAL A 34 -19.52 22.96 33.64
N GLY A 35 -19.09 23.49 32.54
CA GLY A 35 -19.44 23.02 31.20
C GLY A 35 -18.57 23.70 30.17
N LEU A 36 -17.29 23.33 30.10
CA LEU A 36 -16.47 23.86 29.02
C LEU A 36 -15.49 22.71 28.63
N CYS A 37 -15.96 21.78 27.82
CA CYS A 37 -15.07 20.90 27.04
C CYS A 37 -15.69 20.13 25.88
N CYS A 38 -17.00 20.28 25.57
CA CYS A 38 -17.64 19.55 24.45
C CYS A 38 -18.19 20.46 23.35
N VAL A 39 -17.85 21.75 23.29
CA VAL A 39 -18.44 22.73 22.36
C VAL A 39 -17.50 23.16 21.23
N VAL A 40 -16.22 22.71 21.21
CA VAL A 40 -15.26 23.20 20.20
C VAL A 40 -15.37 22.45 18.86
N LEU A 41 -15.99 21.28 18.80
CA LEU A 41 -16.21 20.58 17.52
C LEU A 41 -17.54 20.93 16.82
N ALA A 42 -18.54 21.47 17.53
CA ALA A 42 -19.80 21.87 16.95
C ALA A 42 -19.80 23.33 16.48
N CYS A 43 -18.96 24.21 17.00
CA CYS A 43 -18.90 25.61 16.62
C CYS A 43 -18.13 25.89 15.33
N TRP A 44 -17.30 24.98 14.84
CA TRP A 44 -16.59 25.16 13.55
C TRP A 44 -17.49 24.91 12.34
N VAL A 45 -18.60 24.19 12.51
CA VAL A 45 -19.58 23.93 11.45
C VAL A 45 -20.64 25.02 11.39
N LEU A 46 -20.87 25.80 12.46
CA LEU A 46 -21.93 26.81 12.53
C LEU A 46 -21.47 28.25 12.30
N CYS A 47 -20.17 28.54 12.38
CA CYS A 47 -19.68 29.91 12.11
C CYS A 47 -19.42 30.26 10.64
N VAL A 48 -19.53 29.29 9.71
CA VAL A 48 -19.38 29.56 8.26
C VAL A 48 -20.74 29.79 7.57
N VAL A 49 -21.86 29.62 8.28
CA VAL A 49 -23.21 29.75 7.71
C VAL A 49 -23.84 31.14 7.90
N ALA A 50 -23.21 32.04 8.66
CA ALA A 50 -23.81 33.32 9.02
C ALA A 50 -23.26 34.57 8.31
N ALA A 51 -22.47 34.43 7.26
CA ALA A 51 -22.02 35.58 6.47
C ALA A 51 -22.03 35.20 4.97
N GLY A 52 -23.15 35.49 4.31
CA GLY A 52 -23.22 35.41 2.85
C GLY A 52 -24.53 34.83 2.30
N LEU A 53 -25.66 35.37 2.65
CA LEU A 53 -26.88 35.24 1.86
C LEU A 53 -26.86 36.32 0.79
N ASP A 54 -26.37 36.00 -0.41
CA ASP A 54 -26.85 36.63 -1.63
C ASP A 54 -26.78 35.60 -2.78
N ALA A 55 -27.83 35.63 -3.57
CA ALA A 55 -28.25 34.78 -4.67
C ALA A 55 -27.13 34.02 -5.40
N ALA A 56 -26.99 32.73 -5.12
CA ALA A 56 -26.29 31.81 -5.97
C ALA A 56 -27.21 30.65 -6.34
N ALA A 57 -27.32 30.41 -7.64
CA ALA A 57 -28.14 29.40 -8.30
C ALA A 57 -27.99 28.01 -7.64
N ARG A 58 -29.11 27.29 -7.54
CA ARG A 58 -29.14 25.89 -7.10
C ARG A 58 -28.15 25.07 -7.93
N PRO A 59 -27.33 24.21 -7.29
CA PRO A 59 -26.50 23.31 -8.04
C PRO A 59 -27.39 22.41 -8.93
N PRO A 60 -26.94 22.08 -10.14
CA PRO A 60 -27.67 21.15 -11.01
C PRO A 60 -27.89 19.83 -10.28
N PRO A 61 -29.02 19.14 -10.51
CA PRO A 61 -29.29 17.85 -9.91
C PRO A 61 -28.15 16.86 -10.26
N PRO A 62 -27.79 15.91 -9.38
CA PRO A 62 -26.81 14.91 -9.69
C PRO A 62 -27.24 14.16 -10.96
N LYS A 63 -26.32 14.02 -11.90
CA LYS A 63 -26.58 13.23 -13.14
C LYS A 63 -27.04 11.83 -12.73
N PRO A 64 -28.05 11.27 -13.39
CA PRO A 64 -28.49 9.92 -13.12
C PRO A 64 -27.33 8.94 -13.32
N PRO A 65 -27.31 7.80 -12.63
CA PRO A 65 -26.29 6.79 -12.84
C PRO A 65 -26.27 6.39 -14.32
N VAL A 66 -25.06 6.36 -14.90
CA VAL A 66 -24.83 6.00 -16.30
C VAL A 66 -25.45 4.64 -16.55
N SER A 67 -26.33 4.53 -17.53
CA SER A 67 -26.97 3.25 -17.87
C SER A 67 -25.93 2.22 -18.35
N PRO A 68 -26.18 0.93 -18.16
CA PRO A 68 -25.29 -0.11 -18.68
C PRO A 68 -24.98 0.03 -20.18
N ALA A 69 -25.93 0.58 -20.96
CA ALA A 69 -25.77 0.83 -22.39
C ALA A 69 -24.82 1.99 -22.69
N GLU A 70 -24.87 3.07 -21.90
CA GLU A 70 -23.96 4.22 -22.02
C GLU A 70 -22.54 3.85 -21.57
N ALA A 71 -22.41 3.04 -20.52
CA ALA A 71 -21.14 2.49 -20.11
C ALA A 71 -20.54 1.58 -21.20
N ALA A 72 -21.35 0.74 -21.85
CA ALA A 72 -20.93 -0.10 -22.96
C ALA A 72 -20.51 0.73 -24.20
N ALA A 73 -21.23 1.81 -24.50
CA ALA A 73 -20.91 2.70 -25.63
C ALA A 73 -19.59 3.46 -25.40
N ALA A 74 -19.36 3.96 -24.18
CA ALA A 74 -18.09 4.59 -23.79
C ALA A 74 -16.91 3.61 -23.91
N VAL A 75 -17.13 2.37 -23.55
CA VAL A 75 -16.18 1.27 -23.66
C VAL A 75 -15.85 0.97 -25.12
N GLU A 76 -16.82 0.90 -25.99
CA GLU A 76 -16.62 0.64 -27.41
C GLU A 76 -15.92 1.81 -28.12
N HIS A 77 -16.19 3.05 -27.71
CA HIS A 77 -15.47 4.23 -28.21
C HIS A 77 -13.98 4.19 -27.82
N LEU A 78 -13.65 3.80 -26.58
CA LEU A 78 -12.29 3.65 -26.13
C LEU A 78 -11.56 2.49 -26.82
N ARG A 79 -12.27 1.38 -27.10
CA ARG A 79 -11.74 0.25 -27.85
C ARG A 79 -11.38 0.64 -29.28
N LYS A 80 -12.23 1.39 -29.96
CA LYS A 80 -11.96 1.91 -31.32
C LYS A 80 -10.78 2.87 -31.36
N ARG A 81 -10.59 3.65 -30.32
CA ARG A 81 -9.46 4.58 -30.19
C ARG A 81 -8.13 3.89 -29.90
N ALA A 82 -8.16 2.78 -29.14
CA ALA A 82 -6.96 2.01 -28.77
C ALA A 82 -6.54 0.98 -29.84
N TYR A 83 -7.49 0.42 -30.62
CA TYR A 83 -7.25 -0.72 -31.52
C TYR A 83 -7.68 -0.49 -32.97
N GLY A 84 -8.13 0.73 -33.35
CA GLY A 84 -8.64 1.02 -34.67
C GLY A 84 -9.97 0.33 -35.00
N PRO A 85 -10.58 0.60 -36.16
CA PRO A 85 -11.91 0.09 -36.51
C PRO A 85 -12.02 -1.44 -36.71
N SER A 86 -10.90 -2.13 -36.87
CA SER A 86 -10.86 -3.57 -37.20
C SER A 86 -10.39 -4.46 -36.03
N GLY A 87 -10.07 -3.90 -34.85
CA GLY A 87 -9.78 -4.69 -33.64
C GLY A 87 -8.48 -5.50 -33.64
N GLY A 88 -7.61 -5.31 -34.62
CA GLY A 88 -6.31 -5.97 -34.74
C GLY A 88 -5.17 -4.95 -34.78
N LEU A 89 -4.04 -5.29 -34.18
CA LEU A 89 -2.78 -4.58 -34.38
C LEU A 89 -2.38 -4.68 -35.84
N ASP A 90 -2.37 -3.55 -36.55
CA ASP A 90 -1.84 -3.49 -37.93
C ASP A 90 -0.32 -3.62 -37.89
N HIS A 91 0.15 -4.88 -37.91
CA HIS A 91 1.58 -5.19 -38.02
C HIS A 91 2.23 -4.73 -39.33
N ASP A 92 1.44 -4.37 -40.35
CA ASP A 92 1.96 -3.97 -41.65
C ASP A 92 2.21 -2.46 -41.77
N ALA A 93 1.63 -1.64 -40.92
CA ALA A 93 1.95 -0.21 -40.84
C ALA A 93 3.40 0.04 -40.36
N TRP A 94 3.91 -0.84 -39.52
CA TRP A 94 5.29 -0.75 -39.00
C TRP A 94 6.34 -1.17 -40.06
N ARG A 95 6.01 -2.01 -41.03
CA ARG A 95 6.93 -2.47 -42.09
C ARG A 95 7.10 -1.51 -43.24
N ARG A 96 6.24 -0.53 -43.42
CA ARG A 96 6.24 0.41 -44.56
C ARG A 96 7.12 1.63 -44.38
N GLY A 97 7.70 1.84 -43.18
CA GLY A 97 8.50 3.01 -42.81
C GLY A 97 10.03 2.85 -42.85
N SER A 98 10.57 1.65 -43.09
CA SER A 98 12.01 1.43 -43.05
C SER A 98 12.61 1.31 -44.44
N GLY A 99 13.21 2.38 -44.89
CA GLY A 99 14.09 2.39 -46.06
C GLY A 99 15.22 1.36 -45.91
N LYS A 100 15.52 0.68 -47.01
CA LYS A 100 16.54 -0.35 -47.14
C LYS A 100 17.94 0.19 -46.72
N ALA A 101 18.38 -0.14 -45.49
CA ALA A 101 19.78 -0.11 -45.14
C ALA A 101 20.34 -1.52 -45.26
N ALA A 102 21.43 -1.68 -46.00
CA ALA A 102 22.09 -2.95 -46.24
C ALA A 102 22.57 -3.57 -44.91
N PHE A 103 22.15 -4.79 -44.68
CA PHE A 103 22.51 -5.58 -43.49
C PHE A 103 23.92 -6.11 -43.62
N VAL A 104 24.88 -5.50 -42.94
CA VAL A 104 26.22 -6.05 -42.71
C VAL A 104 26.08 -6.95 -41.47
N LYS A 105 26.29 -8.26 -41.63
CA LYS A 105 26.33 -9.22 -40.52
C LYS A 105 27.39 -8.79 -39.51
N PRO A 106 27.06 -8.51 -38.25
CA PRO A 106 28.07 -8.31 -37.21
C PRO A 106 28.76 -9.65 -36.91
N GLN A 107 30.08 -9.61 -36.87
CA GLN A 107 30.85 -10.72 -36.31
C GLN A 107 30.53 -10.86 -34.82
N PRO A 108 30.56 -12.08 -34.24
CA PRO A 108 30.33 -12.28 -32.83
C PRO A 108 31.45 -11.61 -32.04
N VAL A 109 31.10 -10.52 -31.38
CA VAL A 109 31.95 -9.90 -30.36
C VAL A 109 31.87 -10.80 -29.14
N ALA A 110 33.04 -11.24 -28.64
CA ALA A 110 33.12 -11.96 -27.36
C ALA A 110 32.40 -11.16 -26.27
N PRO A 111 31.59 -11.80 -25.39
CA PRO A 111 30.89 -11.10 -24.32
C PRO A 111 31.92 -10.34 -23.48
N ALA A 112 31.69 -9.05 -23.30
CA ALA A 112 32.46 -8.25 -22.36
C ALA A 112 32.40 -8.91 -20.97
N PRO A 113 33.49 -8.91 -20.21
CA PRO A 113 33.48 -9.46 -18.85
C PRO A 113 32.40 -8.74 -18.05
N GLU A 114 31.57 -9.53 -17.36
CA GLU A 114 30.53 -8.98 -16.46
C GLU A 114 31.17 -7.96 -15.51
N PRO A 115 30.61 -6.76 -15.37
CA PRO A 115 31.08 -5.85 -14.34
C PRO A 115 30.94 -6.54 -12.98
N PRO A 116 31.95 -6.42 -12.11
CA PRO A 116 31.88 -7.04 -10.78
C PRO A 116 30.60 -6.55 -10.09
N LYS A 117 29.79 -7.51 -9.59
CA LYS A 117 28.63 -7.20 -8.76
C LYS A 117 29.12 -6.26 -7.66
N PRO A 118 28.42 -5.14 -7.40
CA PRO A 118 28.82 -4.24 -6.34
C PRO A 118 28.86 -5.03 -5.03
N VAL A 119 30.05 -5.29 -4.55
CA VAL A 119 30.25 -5.86 -3.22
C VAL A 119 30.00 -4.73 -2.26
N PHE A 120 28.77 -4.62 -1.77
CA PHE A 120 28.44 -3.71 -0.68
C PHE A 120 29.28 -4.13 0.53
N LYS A 121 30.36 -3.41 0.76
CA LYS A 121 31.12 -3.57 2.00
C LYS A 121 30.17 -3.22 3.14
N ARG A 122 29.86 -4.20 4.02
CA ARG A 122 29.15 -3.92 5.28
C ARG A 122 29.77 -2.68 5.89
N LYS A 123 29.04 -1.58 5.94
CA LYS A 123 29.47 -0.42 6.72
C LYS A 123 29.64 -0.89 8.16
N LYS A 124 30.70 -0.45 8.83
CA LYS A 124 30.80 -0.66 10.28
C LYS A 124 29.54 -0.11 10.92
N LYS A 125 28.98 -0.86 11.91
CA LYS A 125 27.85 -0.39 12.70
C LYS A 125 28.14 1.02 13.21
N THR A 126 27.15 1.89 13.12
CA THR A 126 27.26 3.22 13.72
C THR A 126 27.31 3.09 15.25
N ARG A 127 27.85 4.07 15.95
CA ARG A 127 27.86 4.10 17.43
C ARG A 127 26.45 3.96 18.02
N LYS A 128 25.42 4.43 17.30
CA LYS A 128 23.99 4.27 17.64
C LYS A 128 23.57 2.80 17.52
N GLU A 129 23.95 2.11 16.45
CA GLU A 129 23.65 0.68 16.23
C GLU A 129 24.34 -0.23 17.26
N GLU A 130 25.55 0.14 17.72
CA GLU A 130 26.28 -0.63 18.73
C GLU A 130 25.66 -0.49 20.13
N ASN A 131 24.96 0.61 20.41
CA ASN A 131 24.38 0.92 21.73
C ASN A 131 22.89 0.61 21.82
N MET A 132 22.22 0.20 20.72
CA MET A 132 20.81 -0.19 20.76
C MET A 132 20.69 -1.62 21.28
N PRO A 133 19.74 -1.91 22.18
CA PRO A 133 19.47 -3.29 22.56
C PRO A 133 19.08 -4.09 21.33
N PRO A 134 19.46 -5.39 21.26
CA PRO A 134 19.04 -6.26 20.16
C PRO A 134 17.52 -6.26 20.07
N PHE A 135 17.02 -6.36 18.83
CA PHE A 135 15.59 -6.43 18.61
C PHE A 135 15.03 -7.72 19.20
N ASP A 136 13.96 -7.61 20.00
CA ASP A 136 13.34 -8.76 20.68
C ASP A 136 12.38 -9.52 19.72
N ALA A 137 12.89 -9.84 18.55
CA ALA A 137 12.22 -10.68 17.57
C ALA A 137 13.26 -11.34 16.66
N PRO A 138 13.14 -12.65 16.35
CA PRO A 138 14.10 -13.33 15.49
C PRO A 138 13.95 -12.88 14.02
N ARG A 139 15.03 -13.01 13.26
CA ARG A 139 14.98 -12.80 11.81
C ARG A 139 14.12 -13.87 11.14
N LEU A 140 13.14 -13.44 10.34
CA LEU A 140 12.36 -14.33 9.50
C LEU A 140 13.12 -14.62 8.19
N ASP A 141 12.98 -15.85 7.66
CA ASP A 141 13.49 -16.18 6.32
C ASP A 141 12.65 -15.44 5.25
N PRO A 142 13.23 -14.50 4.49
CA PRO A 142 12.49 -13.72 3.50
C PRO A 142 12.06 -14.54 2.28
N PHE A 143 12.53 -15.78 2.16
CA PHE A 143 12.18 -16.69 1.06
C PHE A 143 11.13 -17.74 1.43
N LEU A 144 10.64 -17.71 2.68
CA LEU A 144 9.70 -18.69 3.21
C LEU A 144 8.43 -18.84 2.33
N HIS A 145 7.88 -17.73 1.86
CA HIS A 145 6.64 -17.71 1.08
C HIS A 145 6.81 -18.12 -0.39
N LYS A 146 8.02 -18.18 -0.94
CA LYS A 146 8.26 -18.54 -2.35
C LYS A 146 7.74 -19.92 -2.76
N ARG A 147 7.53 -20.82 -1.81
CA ARG A 147 7.04 -22.17 -2.05
C ARG A 147 5.51 -22.26 -2.22
N LYS A 148 4.78 -21.17 -1.98
CA LYS A 148 3.30 -21.13 -1.98
C LYS A 148 2.68 -20.69 -3.32
N ILE A 149 3.47 -20.53 -4.40
CA ILE A 149 2.94 -20.09 -5.71
C ILE A 149 1.95 -21.12 -6.28
N LYS A 150 0.72 -20.68 -6.50
CA LYS A 150 -0.34 -21.50 -7.10
C LYS A 150 -0.10 -21.68 -8.62
N GLY A 151 -0.41 -22.84 -9.13
CA GLY A 151 -0.26 -23.19 -10.55
C GLY A 151 -1.31 -22.52 -11.48
N PRO A 152 -1.20 -22.77 -12.81
CA PRO A 152 -2.15 -22.23 -13.80
C PRO A 152 -3.57 -22.77 -13.57
N LEU A 153 -4.54 -22.01 -14.05
CA LEU A 153 -5.98 -22.34 -14.04
C LEU A 153 -6.42 -22.80 -15.43
N ASP A 154 -7.47 -23.60 -15.47
CA ASP A 154 -8.15 -23.96 -16.73
C ASP A 154 -9.05 -22.80 -17.24
N ILE A 155 -9.56 -22.96 -18.46
CA ILE A 155 -10.36 -21.93 -19.12
C ILE A 155 -11.66 -21.63 -18.35
N ALA A 156 -12.33 -22.64 -17.81
CA ALA A 156 -13.59 -22.45 -17.09
C ALA A 156 -13.37 -21.70 -15.77
N GLN A 157 -12.31 -22.03 -15.05
CA GLN A 157 -11.89 -21.32 -13.83
C GLN A 157 -11.54 -19.85 -14.14
N CYS A 158 -10.81 -19.60 -15.22
CA CYS A 158 -10.46 -18.25 -15.65
C CYS A 158 -11.70 -17.42 -16.00
N GLN A 159 -12.65 -17.99 -16.74
CA GLN A 159 -13.92 -17.33 -17.05
C GLN A 159 -14.75 -17.02 -15.80
N ALA A 160 -14.67 -17.85 -14.76
CA ALA A 160 -15.32 -17.58 -13.49
C ALA A 160 -14.70 -16.35 -12.78
N HIS A 161 -13.37 -16.24 -12.78
CA HIS A 161 -12.68 -15.06 -12.24
C HIS A 161 -13.00 -13.80 -13.03
N GLU A 162 -13.04 -13.86 -14.38
CA GLU A 162 -13.41 -12.74 -15.24
C GLU A 162 -14.83 -12.23 -14.95
N LYS A 163 -15.79 -13.15 -14.77
CA LYS A 163 -17.18 -12.81 -14.44
C LYS A 163 -17.31 -12.17 -13.05
N ALA A 164 -16.49 -12.59 -12.09
CA ALA A 164 -16.52 -12.04 -10.72
C ALA A 164 -16.03 -10.57 -10.68
N VAL A 165 -15.09 -10.21 -11.56
CA VAL A 165 -14.48 -8.87 -11.58
C VAL A 165 -14.38 -8.29 -13.01
N PRO A 166 -15.49 -8.08 -13.71
CA PRO A 166 -15.52 -7.82 -15.15
C PRO A 166 -14.82 -6.54 -15.60
N PHE A 167 -14.60 -5.60 -14.68
CA PHE A 167 -13.94 -4.31 -14.98
C PHE A 167 -12.46 -4.28 -14.61
N HIS A 168 -12.00 -5.22 -13.81
CA HIS A 168 -10.65 -5.17 -13.24
C HIS A 168 -9.56 -5.48 -14.28
N GLN A 169 -9.86 -6.32 -15.27
CA GLN A 169 -8.91 -6.69 -16.34
C GLN A 169 -8.34 -5.49 -17.08
N ARG A 170 -9.10 -4.40 -17.20
CA ARG A 170 -8.68 -3.19 -17.92
C ARG A 170 -7.70 -2.33 -17.11
N ALA A 171 -7.83 -2.37 -15.78
CA ALA A 171 -6.93 -1.69 -14.85
C ALA A 171 -5.73 -2.56 -14.47
N LEU A 172 -5.78 -3.87 -14.77
CA LEU A 172 -4.77 -4.83 -14.40
C LEU A 172 -3.98 -5.25 -15.63
N GLN A 173 -2.80 -4.70 -15.78
CA GLN A 173 -1.84 -5.11 -16.79
C GLN A 173 -0.55 -5.56 -16.11
N LYS A 174 0.08 -6.58 -16.66
CA LYS A 174 1.38 -7.05 -16.21
C LYS A 174 2.39 -6.85 -17.32
N ILE A 175 3.52 -6.26 -16.98
CA ILE A 175 4.64 -6.14 -17.89
C ILE A 175 5.47 -7.41 -17.82
N ASP A 176 5.67 -8.07 -18.96
CA ASP A 176 6.58 -9.21 -19.04
C ASP A 176 8.03 -8.71 -19.06
N ILE A 177 8.60 -8.63 -17.87
CA ILE A 177 10.02 -8.29 -17.73
C ILE A 177 10.80 -9.60 -17.74
N LYS A 178 11.70 -9.74 -18.70
CA LYS A 178 12.75 -10.73 -18.56
C LYS A 178 13.62 -10.31 -17.38
N LYS A 179 13.61 -11.11 -16.32
CA LYS A 179 14.46 -10.87 -15.16
C LYS A 179 15.91 -10.90 -15.63
N THR A 180 16.52 -9.72 -15.77
CA THR A 180 17.94 -9.59 -16.07
C THR A 180 18.75 -9.76 -14.79
N ALA A 181 20.02 -10.14 -14.91
CA ALA A 181 20.91 -10.24 -13.75
C ALA A 181 21.02 -8.90 -12.97
N ASP A 182 20.77 -7.79 -13.67
CA ASP A 182 20.85 -6.43 -13.14
C ASP A 182 19.50 -5.91 -12.62
N ALA A 183 18.43 -6.72 -12.59
CA ALA A 183 17.15 -6.30 -12.04
C ALA A 183 17.30 -6.02 -10.54
N PRO A 184 16.77 -4.88 -10.04
CA PRO A 184 16.86 -4.55 -8.62
C PRO A 184 16.11 -5.57 -7.78
N SER A 185 16.69 -5.90 -6.63
CA SER A 185 16.07 -6.81 -5.67
C SER A 185 15.06 -6.06 -4.79
N LEU A 186 13.87 -6.64 -4.61
CA LEU A 186 12.74 -6.06 -3.90
C LEU A 186 12.32 -6.95 -2.72
N LEU A 187 12.37 -6.41 -1.50
CA LEU A 187 11.70 -6.99 -0.33
C LEU A 187 10.29 -6.41 -0.23
N CYS A 188 9.28 -7.28 -0.23
CA CYS A 188 7.90 -6.90 0.06
C CYS A 188 7.58 -7.19 1.53
N ILE A 189 7.04 -6.18 2.22
CA ILE A 189 6.74 -6.23 3.64
C ILE A 189 5.24 -5.98 3.79
N ILE A 190 4.56 -6.92 4.47
CA ILE A 190 3.20 -6.71 4.94
C ILE A 190 3.24 -6.46 6.44
N TYR A 191 2.49 -5.47 6.91
CA TYR A 191 2.12 -5.37 8.31
C TYR A 191 0.66 -5.77 8.49
N THR A 192 0.40 -6.56 9.52
CA THR A 192 -0.91 -7.13 9.84
C THR A 192 -1.12 -7.17 11.36
N TYR A 193 -2.19 -7.76 11.83
CA TYR A 193 -2.44 -8.06 13.22
C TYR A 193 -3.07 -9.45 13.36
N LYS A 194 -3.01 -10.01 14.57
CA LYS A 194 -3.34 -11.42 14.85
C LYS A 194 -4.67 -11.89 14.23
N ALA A 195 -5.73 -11.06 14.27
CA ALA A 195 -7.03 -11.46 13.75
C ALA A 195 -7.06 -11.64 12.21
N HIS A 196 -6.08 -11.09 11.48
CA HIS A 196 -6.00 -11.17 10.04
C HIS A 196 -5.03 -12.25 9.52
N HIS A 197 -4.30 -12.97 10.38
CA HIS A 197 -3.30 -13.96 9.99
C HIS A 197 -3.84 -15.00 9.00
N THR A 198 -4.94 -15.66 9.37
CA THR A 198 -5.50 -16.77 8.61
C THR A 198 -6.35 -16.36 7.40
N LYS A 199 -6.57 -15.08 7.21
CA LYS A 199 -7.40 -14.55 6.11
C LYS A 199 -6.58 -13.66 5.18
N ASN A 200 -6.31 -12.43 5.59
CA ASN A 200 -5.66 -11.43 4.74
C ASN A 200 -4.17 -11.77 4.50
N ALA A 201 -3.42 -11.98 5.56
CA ALA A 201 -1.99 -12.28 5.45
C ALA A 201 -1.74 -13.61 4.72
N ARG A 202 -2.52 -14.66 5.00
CA ARG A 202 -2.46 -15.94 4.28
C ARG A 202 -2.75 -15.73 2.79
N MET A 203 -3.79 -14.97 2.42
CA MET A 203 -4.13 -14.73 1.02
C MET A 203 -2.97 -14.05 0.27
N ALA A 204 -2.34 -13.03 0.86
CA ALA A 204 -1.17 -12.40 0.29
C ALA A 204 0.01 -13.38 0.15
N ALA A 205 0.26 -14.22 1.16
CA ALA A 205 1.31 -15.24 1.17
C ALA A 205 1.11 -16.33 0.10
N GLU A 206 -0.13 -16.62 -0.28
CA GLU A 206 -0.49 -17.62 -1.30
C GLU A 206 -0.62 -17.06 -2.72
N THR A 207 -0.52 -15.73 -2.90
CA THR A 207 -0.75 -15.07 -4.19
C THR A 207 0.44 -14.23 -4.62
N TRP A 208 0.52 -12.99 -4.23
CA TRP A 208 1.47 -12.02 -4.78
C TRP A 208 2.81 -11.93 -4.02
N LEU A 209 2.84 -12.15 -2.69
CA LEU A 209 4.10 -12.11 -1.92
C LEU A 209 5.19 -13.03 -2.46
N PRO A 210 4.91 -14.28 -2.87
CA PRO A 210 5.93 -15.17 -3.44
C PRO A 210 6.57 -14.65 -4.73
N ARG A 211 5.97 -13.64 -5.37
CA ARG A 211 6.47 -13.04 -6.62
C ARG A 211 7.50 -11.94 -6.39
N CYS A 212 7.59 -11.40 -5.19
CA CYS A 212 8.66 -10.51 -4.78
C CYS A 212 10.00 -11.27 -4.67
N ASP A 213 11.13 -10.58 -4.65
CA ASP A 213 12.44 -11.25 -4.50
C ASP A 213 12.60 -11.83 -3.11
N GLY A 214 12.14 -11.12 -2.08
CA GLY A 214 11.91 -11.59 -0.73
C GLY A 214 10.60 -11.05 -0.18
N ALA A 215 10.06 -11.68 0.87
CA ALA A 215 8.84 -11.25 1.53
C ALA A 215 8.86 -11.54 3.02
N VAL A 216 8.34 -10.62 3.83
CA VAL A 216 8.14 -10.80 5.28
C VAL A 216 6.78 -10.28 5.70
N ILE A 217 6.16 -10.96 6.67
CA ILE A 217 4.89 -10.56 7.26
C ILE A 217 5.13 -10.23 8.73
N LEU A 218 4.87 -8.99 9.11
CA LEU A 218 5.09 -8.43 10.45
C LEU A 218 3.75 -8.19 11.15
N SER A 219 3.66 -8.55 12.41
CA SER A 219 2.42 -8.49 13.20
C SER A 219 2.69 -8.10 14.65
N ASP A 220 1.63 -7.98 15.44
CA ASP A 220 1.66 -7.90 16.90
C ASP A 220 1.94 -9.25 17.57
N ALA A 221 1.73 -10.36 16.85
CA ALA A 221 1.95 -11.71 17.32
C ALA A 221 2.61 -12.58 16.26
N SER A 222 3.49 -13.50 16.70
CA SER A 222 4.09 -14.49 15.80
C SER A 222 3.11 -15.63 15.50
N ASP A 223 3.22 -16.17 14.28
CA ASP A 223 2.52 -17.34 13.80
C ASP A 223 3.47 -18.12 12.87
N SER A 224 4.04 -19.20 13.41
CA SER A 224 5.03 -20.00 12.67
C SER A 224 4.42 -20.81 11.53
N GLU A 225 3.14 -21.16 11.60
CA GLU A 225 2.45 -21.90 10.54
C GLU A 225 2.22 -21.00 9.31
N GLU A 226 1.86 -19.74 9.56
CA GLU A 226 1.66 -18.75 8.52
C GLU A 226 2.96 -18.04 8.09
N GLY A 227 4.06 -18.23 8.84
CA GLY A 227 5.33 -17.56 8.57
C GLY A 227 5.28 -16.07 8.89
N ILE A 228 4.67 -15.72 10.03
CA ILE A 228 4.49 -14.36 10.52
C ILE A 228 5.33 -14.16 11.76
N ILE A 229 5.96 -12.99 11.88
CA ILE A 229 6.73 -12.62 13.06
C ILE A 229 6.06 -11.48 13.83
N GLY A 230 5.94 -11.65 15.13
CA GLY A 230 5.53 -10.59 16.05
C GLY A 230 6.68 -9.61 16.27
N VAL A 231 6.41 -8.34 15.99
CA VAL A 231 7.37 -7.25 16.17
C VAL A 231 6.85 -6.35 17.28
N PRO A 232 7.49 -6.32 18.45
CA PRO A 232 7.03 -5.51 19.57
C PRO A 232 7.16 -4.02 19.24
N HIS A 233 6.18 -3.24 19.70
CA HIS A 233 6.16 -1.79 19.57
C HIS A 233 5.66 -1.11 20.84
N GLU A 234 5.90 0.18 20.98
CA GLU A 234 5.42 0.97 22.10
C GLU A 234 3.88 1.09 22.07
N GLY A 235 3.23 0.94 23.23
CA GLY A 235 1.78 1.10 23.39
C GLY A 235 0.97 -0.10 22.94
N LYS A 236 -0.35 0.10 22.76
CA LYS A 236 -1.31 -0.97 22.41
C LYS A 236 -1.32 -1.21 20.91
N GLU A 237 -1.61 -2.46 20.52
CA GLU A 237 -1.98 -2.80 19.16
C GLU A 237 -3.39 -2.25 18.85
N GLU A 238 -3.45 -1.12 18.18
CA GLU A 238 -4.68 -0.47 17.76
C GLU A 238 -4.40 0.49 16.60
N TYR A 239 -5.43 0.79 15.80
CA TYR A 239 -5.29 1.68 14.63
C TYR A 239 -4.74 3.07 15.01
N ASN A 240 -5.13 3.62 16.17
CA ASN A 240 -4.63 4.90 16.64
C ASN A 240 -3.17 4.88 17.10
N ASN A 241 -2.52 3.71 17.06
CA ASN A 241 -1.11 3.55 17.41
C ASN A 241 -0.26 2.98 16.26
N ILE A 242 -0.75 3.02 15.03
CA ILE A 242 -0.08 2.44 13.87
C ILE A 242 1.30 3.09 13.61
N TRP A 243 1.53 4.33 14.05
CA TRP A 243 2.83 4.99 13.96
C TRP A 243 3.92 4.23 14.72
N GLN A 244 3.67 3.83 15.97
CA GLN A 244 4.65 3.07 16.75
C GLN A 244 4.92 1.70 16.14
N LYS A 245 3.89 1.05 15.62
CA LYS A 245 4.02 -0.20 14.88
C LYS A 245 4.94 -0.03 13.66
N GLN A 246 4.74 1.01 12.84
CA GLN A 246 5.57 1.26 11.66
C GLN A 246 7.01 1.62 12.01
N ARG A 247 7.24 2.37 13.09
CA ARG A 247 8.60 2.63 13.59
C ARG A 247 9.34 1.33 13.90
N SER A 248 8.68 0.42 14.62
CA SER A 248 9.24 -0.89 14.97
C SER A 248 9.45 -1.77 13.75
N ASN A 249 8.49 -1.80 12.82
CA ASN A 249 8.59 -2.53 11.58
C ASN A 249 9.81 -2.08 10.75
N TRP A 250 9.98 -0.79 10.53
CA TRP A 250 11.10 -0.25 9.77
C TRP A 250 12.44 -0.48 10.47
N ARG A 251 12.47 -0.40 11.79
CA ARG A 251 13.66 -0.77 12.59
C ARG A 251 14.02 -2.23 12.37
N TYR A 252 13.04 -3.16 12.44
CA TYR A 252 13.23 -4.58 12.19
C TYR A 252 13.76 -4.83 10.77
N ILE A 253 13.19 -4.18 9.76
CA ILE A 253 13.63 -4.31 8.37
C ILE A 253 15.07 -3.83 8.20
N TYR A 254 15.42 -2.69 8.77
CA TYR A 254 16.78 -2.18 8.70
C TYR A 254 17.80 -3.13 9.34
N GLU A 255 17.52 -3.61 10.55
CA GLU A 255 18.45 -4.45 11.29
C GLU A 255 18.70 -5.80 10.63
N TYR A 256 17.69 -6.38 9.94
CA TYR A 256 17.79 -7.72 9.42
C TYR A 256 17.98 -7.84 7.91
N TYR A 257 17.53 -6.85 7.11
CA TYR A 257 17.45 -7.04 5.64
C TYR A 257 18.08 -5.92 4.82
N ARG A 258 18.57 -4.84 5.43
CA ARG A 258 19.11 -3.69 4.68
C ARG A 258 20.21 -4.05 3.67
N ASP A 259 21.00 -5.07 3.96
CA ASP A 259 22.11 -5.50 3.12
C ASP A 259 21.70 -6.56 2.07
N ASP A 260 20.49 -7.12 2.17
CA ASP A 260 20.04 -8.22 1.33
C ASP A 260 19.26 -7.77 0.11
N PHE A 261 18.66 -6.56 0.14
CA PHE A 261 17.80 -6.02 -0.91
C PHE A 261 18.15 -4.58 -1.26
N ASP A 262 17.79 -4.17 -2.50
CA ASP A 262 18.00 -2.80 -2.97
C ASP A 262 16.82 -1.89 -2.62
N TYR A 263 15.60 -2.45 -2.62
CA TYR A 263 14.36 -1.74 -2.36
C TYR A 263 13.47 -2.50 -1.38
N PHE A 264 12.67 -1.73 -0.61
CA PHE A 264 11.83 -2.19 0.48
C PHE A 264 10.43 -1.57 0.31
N HIS A 265 9.45 -2.36 -0.09
CA HIS A 265 8.04 -1.95 -0.15
C HIS A 265 7.34 -2.40 1.12
N ILE A 266 6.63 -1.49 1.82
CA ILE A 266 5.77 -1.81 2.96
C ILE A 266 4.33 -1.42 2.66
N GLY A 267 3.37 -2.27 3.03
CA GLY A 267 1.93 -2.02 2.90
C GLY A 267 1.13 -2.82 3.90
N GLY A 268 -0.16 -2.49 4.06
CA GLY A 268 -1.12 -3.25 4.86
C GLY A 268 -1.44 -4.60 4.24
N ASP A 269 -2.11 -5.45 5.01
CA ASP A 269 -2.51 -6.80 4.59
C ASP A 269 -3.71 -6.83 3.62
N ASP A 270 -4.25 -5.68 3.29
CA ASP A 270 -5.25 -5.44 2.24
C ASP A 270 -4.66 -4.79 0.97
N THR A 271 -3.34 -4.89 0.81
CA THR A 271 -2.61 -4.41 -0.36
C THR A 271 -2.39 -5.55 -1.36
N PHE A 272 -2.45 -5.24 -2.65
CA PHE A 272 -2.04 -6.14 -3.73
C PHE A 272 -0.91 -5.51 -4.55
N VAL A 273 0.23 -6.21 -4.68
CA VAL A 273 1.39 -5.73 -5.42
C VAL A 273 1.59 -6.53 -6.71
N ILE A 274 1.67 -5.84 -7.85
CA ILE A 274 2.13 -6.41 -9.12
C ILE A 274 3.66 -6.32 -9.13
N ALA A 275 4.30 -7.31 -8.53
CA ALA A 275 5.74 -7.29 -8.26
C ALA A 275 6.60 -7.08 -9.52
N ASP A 276 6.19 -7.62 -10.67
CA ASP A 276 6.89 -7.44 -11.94
C ASP A 276 6.86 -5.99 -12.40
N ASN A 277 5.69 -5.33 -12.30
CA ASN A 277 5.54 -3.92 -12.66
C ASN A 277 6.35 -3.02 -11.72
N LEU A 278 6.32 -3.33 -10.41
CA LEU A 278 7.09 -2.57 -9.43
C LEU A 278 8.60 -2.69 -9.69
N ARG A 279 9.11 -3.89 -9.96
CA ARG A 279 10.53 -4.07 -10.33
C ARG A 279 10.88 -3.32 -11.62
N SER A 280 9.98 -3.34 -12.64
CA SER A 280 10.20 -2.58 -13.87
C SER A 280 10.33 -1.09 -13.62
N PHE A 281 9.42 -0.56 -12.80
CA PHE A 281 9.45 0.84 -12.42
C PHE A 281 10.77 1.19 -11.69
N LEU A 282 11.20 0.36 -10.75
CA LEU A 282 12.44 0.55 -9.98
C LEU A 282 13.71 0.41 -10.84
N ALA A 283 13.64 -0.33 -11.95
CA ALA A 283 14.74 -0.50 -12.91
C ALA A 283 14.84 0.64 -13.94
N ARG A 284 13.91 1.60 -13.96
CA ARG A 284 13.94 2.72 -14.92
C ARG A 284 15.20 3.55 -14.73
N PRO A 285 15.78 4.06 -15.82
CA PRO A 285 17.04 4.82 -15.77
C PRO A 285 17.00 5.97 -14.75
N GLU A 286 15.93 6.74 -14.72
CA GLU A 286 15.75 7.89 -13.81
C GLU A 286 15.70 7.53 -12.33
N ILE A 287 15.28 6.30 -11.99
CA ILE A 287 15.28 5.78 -10.62
C ILE A 287 16.64 5.14 -10.30
N ARG A 288 17.15 4.33 -11.24
CA ARG A 288 18.41 3.60 -11.10
C ARG A 288 19.60 4.55 -10.90
N GLU A 289 19.72 5.59 -11.72
CA GLU A 289 20.79 6.58 -11.61
C GLU A 289 20.83 7.26 -10.24
N GLN A 290 19.67 7.57 -9.68
CA GLN A 290 19.60 8.17 -8.34
C GLN A 290 19.98 7.15 -7.25
N ASN A 291 19.51 5.90 -7.37
CA ASN A 291 19.86 4.83 -6.44
C ASN A 291 21.38 4.53 -6.48
N ASP A 292 21.97 4.41 -7.67
CA ASP A 292 23.39 4.13 -7.86
C ASP A 292 24.28 5.28 -7.37
N ALA A 293 23.76 6.50 -7.42
CA ALA A 293 24.38 7.68 -6.81
C ALA A 293 24.21 7.74 -5.27
N GLY A 294 23.57 6.74 -4.65
CA GLY A 294 23.35 6.68 -3.21
C GLY A 294 22.36 7.73 -2.69
N LYS A 295 21.51 8.31 -3.55
CA LYS A 295 20.47 9.25 -3.12
C LYS A 295 19.32 8.52 -2.45
N PRO A 296 18.79 9.02 -1.34
CA PRO A 296 17.60 8.43 -0.73
C PRO A 296 16.38 8.62 -1.63
N LEU A 297 15.58 7.55 -1.80
CA LEU A 297 14.37 7.54 -2.62
C LEU A 297 13.17 7.16 -1.76
N TYR A 298 12.11 8.00 -1.79
CA TYR A 298 10.83 7.79 -1.13
C TYR A 298 9.74 7.81 -2.19
N LEU A 299 9.30 6.61 -2.61
CA LEU A 299 8.43 6.36 -3.76
C LEU A 299 7.08 5.81 -3.28
N GLY A 300 5.99 6.19 -3.95
CA GLY A 300 4.63 5.77 -3.62
C GLY A 300 3.58 6.68 -4.22
N ARG A 301 2.35 6.58 -3.74
CA ARG A 301 1.27 7.49 -4.14
C ARG A 301 1.45 8.84 -3.45
N ARG A 302 2.03 9.80 -4.16
CA ARG A 302 2.28 11.15 -3.65
C ARG A 302 0.99 11.94 -3.50
N MET A 303 0.76 12.50 -2.32
CA MET A 303 -0.41 13.29 -1.95
C MET A 303 -0.03 14.56 -1.19
N LYS A 304 -1.00 15.46 -1.02
CA LYS A 304 -0.89 16.75 -0.33
C LYS A 304 -1.72 16.72 0.95
N VAL A 305 -1.12 16.93 2.12
CA VAL A 305 -1.88 17.04 3.36
C VAL A 305 -2.83 18.25 3.30
N GLY A 306 -4.14 18.00 3.40
CA GLY A 306 -5.16 19.06 3.33
C GLY A 306 -5.11 19.91 2.04
N GLY A 307 -4.54 19.38 0.95
CA GLY A 307 -4.36 20.12 -0.30
C GLY A 307 -3.12 21.03 -0.33
N ASN A 308 -2.31 21.07 0.72
CA ASN A 308 -1.11 21.91 0.81
C ASN A 308 0.06 21.30 0.01
N ALA A 309 0.39 21.89 -1.13
CA ALA A 309 1.48 21.43 -2.00
C ALA A 309 2.88 21.50 -1.35
N ASN A 310 3.04 22.19 -0.23
CA ASN A 310 4.29 22.24 0.53
C ASN A 310 4.36 21.17 1.63
N HIS A 311 3.31 20.37 1.79
CA HIS A 311 3.25 19.28 2.77
C HIS A 311 2.84 17.99 2.06
N LEU A 312 3.84 17.26 1.56
CA LEU A 312 3.68 16.08 0.74
C LEU A 312 3.93 14.82 1.55
N PHE A 313 3.21 13.76 1.24
CA PHE A 313 3.40 12.43 1.79
C PHE A 313 3.08 11.36 0.72
N ASN A 314 3.54 10.13 0.91
CA ASN A 314 3.05 8.96 0.18
C ASN A 314 2.01 8.26 1.05
N THR A 315 0.79 8.04 0.53
CA THR A 315 -0.27 7.41 1.33
C THR A 315 0.11 6.00 1.75
N GLY A 316 -0.06 5.70 3.05
CA GLY A 316 0.21 4.39 3.64
C GLY A 316 -0.64 3.26 3.05
N GLY A 317 -1.88 3.57 2.62
CA GLY A 317 -2.77 2.59 2.02
C GLY A 317 -2.22 1.91 0.77
N ALA A 318 -1.65 2.66 -0.18
CA ALA A 318 -0.96 2.09 -1.33
C ALA A 318 0.42 1.49 -0.97
N GLY A 319 0.83 1.62 0.28
CA GLY A 319 2.20 1.37 0.66
C GLY A 319 3.18 2.35 0.02
N TYR A 320 4.42 2.23 0.41
CA TYR A 320 5.50 3.04 -0.16
C TYR A 320 6.82 2.27 -0.18
N VAL A 321 7.76 2.75 -0.98
CA VAL A 321 9.05 2.10 -1.23
C VAL A 321 10.17 3.01 -0.76
N PHE A 322 11.10 2.44 0.01
CA PHE A 322 12.41 3.01 0.28
C PHE A 322 13.48 2.26 -0.50
N ASN A 323 14.48 2.97 -1.03
CA ASN A 323 15.73 2.32 -1.33
C ASN A 323 16.60 2.22 -0.07
N ARG A 324 17.74 1.56 -0.17
CA ARG A 324 18.65 1.36 0.97
C ARG A 324 19.06 2.68 1.64
N ALA A 325 19.34 3.71 0.86
CA ALA A 325 19.73 5.02 1.39
C ALA A 325 18.59 5.71 2.15
N ALA A 326 17.35 5.59 1.70
CA ALA A 326 16.18 6.13 2.41
C ALA A 326 15.90 5.31 3.68
N LEU A 327 16.04 3.99 3.63
CA LEU A 327 15.88 3.14 4.80
C LEU A 327 16.93 3.47 5.89
N GLU A 328 18.19 3.67 5.51
CA GLU A 328 19.26 4.09 6.42
C GLU A 328 18.96 5.46 7.04
N LEU A 329 18.58 6.44 6.19
CA LEU A 329 18.21 7.78 6.64
C LEU A 329 17.03 7.76 7.62
N PHE A 330 16.01 6.94 7.35
CA PHE A 330 14.84 6.83 8.21
C PHE A 330 15.18 6.19 9.55
N TYR A 331 15.95 5.10 9.54
CA TYR A 331 16.42 4.43 10.75
C TYR A 331 17.23 5.36 11.66
N ASP A 332 18.16 6.12 11.09
CA ASP A 332 18.98 7.08 11.84
C ASP A 332 18.14 8.20 12.45
N SER A 333 16.99 8.50 11.84
CA SER A 333 16.09 9.57 12.28
C SER A 333 15.03 9.14 13.29
N LEU A 334 14.78 7.83 13.45
CA LEU A 334 13.63 7.31 14.21
C LEU A 334 13.50 7.88 15.63
N ASP A 335 14.63 8.09 16.35
CA ASP A 335 14.60 8.55 17.74
C ASP A 335 14.81 10.06 17.86
N GLU A 336 14.92 10.75 16.73
CA GLU A 336 15.07 12.21 16.75
C GLU A 336 13.72 12.90 17.02
N PRO A 337 13.70 14.03 17.74
CA PRO A 337 12.46 14.73 18.11
C PRO A 337 11.57 15.09 16.92
N PHE A 338 12.17 15.37 15.75
CA PHE A 338 11.41 15.69 14.53
C PHE A 338 10.71 14.49 13.91
N CYS A 339 11.06 13.26 14.30
CA CYS A 339 10.35 12.02 13.96
C CYS A 339 9.30 11.62 14.99
N ALA A 340 8.99 12.45 15.96
CA ALA A 340 7.95 12.22 16.95
C ALA A 340 8.00 10.82 17.61
N PRO A 341 9.12 10.43 18.27
CA PRO A 341 9.41 9.05 18.69
C PRO A 341 8.35 8.42 19.60
N HIS A 342 7.67 9.21 20.45
CA HIS A 342 6.66 8.71 21.41
C HIS A 342 5.23 9.12 21.06
N ARG A 343 5.00 9.55 19.80
CA ARG A 343 3.67 9.95 19.38
C ARG A 343 2.82 8.73 19.09
N HIS A 344 1.56 8.76 19.54
CA HIS A 344 0.52 7.83 19.10
C HIS A 344 -0.30 8.50 17.98
N GLY A 345 -0.59 7.78 16.90
CA GLY A 345 -1.33 8.35 15.78
C GLY A 345 -1.62 7.31 14.70
N PHE A 346 -2.74 7.52 13.99
CA PHE A 346 -3.17 6.68 12.87
C PHE A 346 -2.61 7.13 11.51
N TYR A 347 -2.10 8.35 11.41
CA TYR A 347 -1.57 8.96 10.17
C TYR A 347 -0.06 8.73 10.06
N GLU A 348 0.34 7.47 10.09
CA GLU A 348 1.74 7.06 10.06
C GLU A 348 2.46 7.54 8.79
N ASP A 349 1.78 7.55 7.67
CA ASP A 349 2.24 7.97 6.35
C ASP A 349 2.64 9.46 6.31
N VAL A 350 1.85 10.31 6.95
CA VAL A 350 2.19 11.73 7.15
C VAL A 350 3.37 11.87 8.09
N LEU A 351 3.44 11.07 9.17
CA LEU A 351 4.55 11.13 10.13
C LEU A 351 5.88 10.63 9.53
N VAL A 352 5.85 9.62 8.65
CA VAL A 352 7.01 9.21 7.85
C VAL A 352 7.51 10.37 6.98
N ALA A 353 6.59 11.03 6.29
CA ALA A 353 6.92 12.17 5.44
C ALA A 353 7.46 13.36 6.24
N ASP A 354 6.88 13.65 7.41
CA ASP A 354 7.34 14.69 8.31
C ASP A 354 8.74 14.38 8.87
N CYS A 355 9.00 13.12 9.21
CA CYS A 355 10.31 12.66 9.61
C CYS A 355 11.37 12.96 8.53
N PHE A 356 11.12 12.59 7.30
CA PHE A 356 12.01 12.88 6.16
C PHE A 356 12.15 14.36 5.87
N LYS A 357 11.04 15.08 5.81
CA LYS A 357 11.02 16.52 5.50
C LYS A 357 11.73 17.35 6.54
N ASN A 358 11.57 17.04 7.83
CA ASN A 358 12.15 17.79 8.93
C ASN A 358 13.59 17.34 9.25
N GLY A 359 13.98 16.14 8.79
CA GLY A 359 15.33 15.61 8.91
C GLY A 359 16.38 16.36 8.09
N PRO A 360 17.65 15.98 8.20
CA PRO A 360 18.77 16.70 7.56
C PRO A 360 18.72 16.67 6.02
N ALA A 361 18.23 15.59 5.43
CA ALA A 361 18.18 15.40 3.98
C ALA A 361 17.03 16.17 3.31
N LYS A 362 16.03 16.65 4.06
CA LYS A 362 14.83 17.33 3.53
C LYS A 362 14.15 16.53 2.43
N LEU A 363 14.13 15.19 2.57
CA LEU A 363 13.58 14.28 1.58
C LEU A 363 12.07 14.46 1.47
N VAL A 364 11.56 14.50 0.26
CA VAL A 364 10.13 14.57 -0.07
C VAL A 364 9.73 13.44 -1.01
N PRO A 365 8.45 13.05 -1.07
CA PRO A 365 7.96 12.06 -2.01
C PRO A 365 8.26 12.43 -3.47
N ILE A 366 8.74 11.46 -4.22
CA ILE A 366 8.99 11.58 -5.66
C ILE A 366 7.68 11.36 -6.42
N ASP A 367 7.49 12.06 -7.54
CA ASP A 367 6.35 11.82 -8.44
C ASP A 367 6.54 10.48 -9.16
N THR A 368 5.66 9.52 -8.90
CA THR A 368 5.71 8.18 -9.47
C THR A 368 4.71 7.96 -10.61
N ARG A 369 3.96 9.00 -11.01
CA ARG A 369 3.05 8.93 -12.14
C ARG A 369 3.82 8.69 -13.44
N ASP A 370 3.14 8.13 -14.44
CA ASP A 370 3.73 7.99 -15.76
C ASP A 370 3.72 9.32 -16.55
N SER A 371 4.22 9.30 -17.77
CA SER A 371 4.32 10.49 -18.63
C SER A 371 2.96 11.07 -19.03
N SER A 372 1.86 10.32 -18.90
CA SER A 372 0.50 10.79 -19.13
C SER A 372 -0.14 11.41 -17.88
N GLY A 373 0.52 11.32 -16.74
CA GLY A 373 -0.01 11.72 -15.43
C GLY A 373 -0.84 10.62 -14.76
N ALA A 374 -0.89 9.41 -15.33
CA ALA A 374 -1.60 8.28 -14.76
C ALA A 374 -0.82 7.66 -13.59
N GLU A 375 -1.55 7.15 -12.62
CA GLU A 375 -0.99 6.66 -11.37
C GLU A 375 -0.44 5.23 -11.48
N ARG A 376 0.70 4.99 -10.85
CA ARG A 376 1.27 3.64 -10.66
C ARG A 376 0.92 3.03 -9.31
N PHE A 377 0.74 3.85 -8.29
CA PHE A 377 0.36 3.42 -6.94
C PHE A 377 -1.08 3.88 -6.65
N HIS A 378 -1.93 2.98 -6.18
CA HIS A 378 -3.37 3.22 -6.08
C HIS A 378 -3.86 3.10 -4.64
N MET A 379 -4.44 4.18 -4.11
CA MET A 379 -4.98 4.24 -2.74
C MET A 379 -6.33 3.54 -2.56
N LEU A 380 -6.93 3.07 -3.63
CA LEU A 380 -8.19 2.32 -3.66
C LEU A 380 -8.00 1.07 -4.52
N ASN A 381 -8.95 0.14 -4.47
CA ASN A 381 -8.94 -1.00 -5.38
C ASN A 381 -9.36 -0.61 -6.82
N PRO A 382 -9.10 -1.46 -7.82
CA PRO A 382 -9.39 -1.13 -9.21
C PRO A 382 -10.84 -0.72 -9.46
N GLY A 383 -11.82 -1.43 -8.86
CA GLY A 383 -13.24 -1.13 -9.03
C GLY A 383 -13.64 0.22 -8.43
N GLN A 384 -13.13 0.53 -7.25
CA GLN A 384 -13.39 1.80 -6.58
C GLN A 384 -12.82 2.99 -7.39
N HIS A 385 -11.59 2.87 -7.92
CA HIS A 385 -11.01 3.91 -8.77
C HIS A 385 -11.77 4.09 -10.08
N LEU A 386 -12.21 3.01 -10.73
CA LEU A 386 -13.03 3.09 -11.94
C LEU A 386 -14.36 3.80 -11.71
N ALA A 387 -14.98 3.57 -10.55
CA ALA A 387 -16.23 4.20 -10.16
C ALA A 387 -16.06 5.62 -9.60
N TYR A 388 -14.86 5.98 -9.15
CA TYR A 388 -14.59 7.27 -8.54
C TYR A 388 -14.81 8.43 -9.52
N ARG A 389 -15.43 9.51 -8.98
CA ARG A 389 -15.59 10.79 -9.69
C ARG A 389 -15.17 11.92 -8.78
N ARG A 390 -14.40 12.85 -9.34
CA ARG A 390 -13.95 14.04 -8.60
C ARG A 390 -15.14 14.86 -8.11
N ALA A 391 -15.06 15.25 -6.86
CA ALA A 391 -16.06 16.13 -6.25
C ALA A 391 -15.38 17.26 -5.47
N PRO A 392 -15.93 18.48 -5.50
CA PRO A 392 -15.44 19.58 -4.67
C PRO A 392 -15.45 19.17 -3.19
N LYS A 393 -14.36 19.49 -2.46
CA LYS A 393 -14.19 19.17 -1.03
C LYS A 393 -14.08 17.67 -0.69
N ASP A 394 -14.12 16.78 -1.68
CA ASP A 394 -13.76 15.38 -1.46
C ASP A 394 -12.27 15.28 -1.14
N TRP A 395 -11.94 14.44 -0.16
CA TRP A 395 -10.55 14.32 0.31
C TRP A 395 -9.62 13.74 -0.77
N VAL A 396 -10.07 12.74 -1.55
CA VAL A 396 -9.27 12.15 -2.63
C VAL A 396 -8.92 13.21 -3.67
N THR A 397 -9.91 14.02 -4.09
CA THR A 397 -9.71 15.14 -5.01
C THR A 397 -8.76 16.19 -4.42
N THR A 398 -9.00 16.59 -3.15
CA THR A 398 -8.24 17.64 -2.48
C THR A 398 -6.78 17.28 -2.26
N TYR A 399 -6.53 16.03 -1.86
CA TYR A 399 -5.18 15.55 -1.52
C TYR A 399 -4.38 15.13 -2.76
N SER A 400 -5.02 14.83 -3.89
CA SER A 400 -4.34 14.38 -5.12
C SER A 400 -3.78 15.54 -5.95
N PHE A 401 -2.81 15.21 -6.81
CA PHE A 401 -2.34 16.08 -7.89
C PHE A 401 -3.06 15.68 -9.19
N ASP A 402 -3.62 16.65 -9.92
CA ASP A 402 -4.16 16.49 -11.28
C ASP A 402 -4.86 15.14 -11.52
N LEU A 403 -5.76 14.78 -10.58
CA LEU A 403 -6.39 13.47 -10.52
C LEU A 403 -7.17 13.18 -11.81
N LEU A 404 -6.78 12.14 -12.52
CA LEU A 404 -7.50 11.59 -13.66
C LEU A 404 -8.65 10.71 -13.18
N GLU A 405 -9.60 10.37 -14.06
CA GLU A 405 -10.77 9.56 -13.75
C GLU A 405 -10.92 8.36 -14.68
N GLY A 406 -11.66 7.35 -14.23
CA GLY A 406 -11.95 6.17 -15.03
C GLY A 406 -10.68 5.39 -15.39
N LEU A 407 -10.57 4.95 -16.64
CA LEU A 407 -9.41 4.19 -17.10
C LEU A 407 -8.15 5.04 -17.27
N ASP A 408 -8.29 6.35 -17.53
CA ASP A 408 -7.16 7.25 -17.68
C ASP A 408 -6.38 7.44 -16.36
N TYR A 409 -7.01 7.11 -15.22
CA TYR A 409 -6.36 7.12 -13.90
C TYR A 409 -5.23 6.10 -13.78
N PHE A 410 -5.34 4.96 -14.47
CA PHE A 410 -4.43 3.83 -14.29
C PHE A 410 -3.29 3.90 -15.29
N SER A 411 -2.07 3.91 -14.81
CA SER A 411 -0.93 3.61 -15.64
C SER A 411 -1.00 2.15 -16.14
N PRO A 412 -0.65 1.86 -17.39
CA PRO A 412 -0.42 0.48 -17.84
C PRO A 412 0.62 -0.26 -16.97
N GLU A 413 1.48 0.50 -16.31
CA GLU A 413 2.50 0.03 -15.38
C GLU A 413 2.05 0.12 -13.91
N SER A 414 0.76 -0.01 -13.63
CA SER A 414 0.22 -0.01 -12.25
C SER A 414 0.94 -1.02 -11.37
N THR A 415 1.34 -0.62 -10.17
CA THR A 415 2.22 -1.42 -9.30
C THR A 415 1.54 -1.94 -8.06
N VAL A 416 0.70 -1.12 -7.41
CA VAL A 416 0.11 -1.44 -6.11
C VAL A 416 -1.34 -0.96 -6.05
N PHE A 417 -2.21 -1.77 -5.42
CA PHE A 417 -3.61 -1.45 -5.12
C PHE A 417 -3.90 -1.67 -3.64
N HIS A 418 -4.72 -0.79 -3.06
CA HIS A 418 -5.20 -0.85 -1.68
C HIS A 418 -6.67 -1.28 -1.59
N TYR A 419 -7.17 -1.56 -0.38
CA TYR A 419 -8.53 -2.07 -0.13
C TYR A 419 -8.87 -3.32 -0.95
N CYS A 420 -7.87 -4.18 -1.13
CA CYS A 420 -8.03 -5.46 -1.80
C CYS A 420 -8.43 -6.53 -0.78
N GLU A 421 -9.74 -6.76 -0.65
CA GLU A 421 -10.27 -7.87 0.15
C GLU A 421 -9.72 -9.21 -0.35
N PRO A 422 -9.57 -10.24 0.49
CA PRO A 422 -8.96 -11.52 0.12
C PRO A 422 -9.56 -12.16 -1.15
N SER A 423 -10.86 -12.08 -1.35
CA SER A 423 -11.51 -12.57 -2.57
C SER A 423 -11.07 -11.80 -3.81
N LEU A 424 -10.93 -10.47 -3.71
CA LEU A 424 -10.42 -9.64 -4.79
C LEU A 424 -8.95 -9.95 -5.09
N VAL A 425 -8.11 -10.12 -4.06
CA VAL A 425 -6.71 -10.53 -4.20
C VAL A 425 -6.59 -11.84 -4.99
N GLU A 426 -7.45 -12.83 -4.69
CA GLU A 426 -7.48 -14.10 -5.41
C GLU A 426 -7.86 -13.92 -6.88
N HIS A 427 -8.88 -13.11 -7.18
CA HIS A 427 -9.28 -12.80 -8.55
C HIS A 427 -8.17 -12.08 -9.32
N MET A 428 -7.52 -11.09 -8.71
CA MET A 428 -6.43 -10.34 -9.32
C MET A 428 -5.22 -11.24 -9.61
N ASP A 429 -4.82 -12.12 -8.67
CA ASP A 429 -3.74 -13.09 -8.90
C ASP A 429 -4.09 -14.06 -10.03
N ALA A 430 -5.32 -14.59 -10.05
CA ALA A 430 -5.78 -15.49 -11.09
C ALA A 430 -5.66 -14.84 -12.48
N LEU A 431 -6.21 -13.64 -12.65
CA LEU A 431 -6.22 -12.92 -13.93
C LEU A 431 -4.82 -12.51 -14.40
N LEU A 432 -3.96 -12.07 -13.49
CA LEU A 432 -2.62 -11.59 -13.84
C LEU A 432 -1.60 -12.71 -14.05
N HIS A 433 -1.75 -13.84 -13.35
CA HIS A 433 -0.65 -14.78 -13.21
C HIS A 433 -1.01 -16.23 -13.54
N ARG A 434 -2.28 -16.62 -13.49
CA ARG A 434 -2.69 -18.02 -13.59
C ARG A 434 -3.58 -18.31 -14.80
N CYS A 435 -4.23 -17.30 -15.37
CA CYS A 435 -5.08 -17.35 -16.55
C CYS A 435 -4.29 -16.96 -17.81
N ARG A 436 -3.31 -17.79 -18.20
CA ARG A 436 -2.45 -17.54 -19.38
C ARG A 436 -2.44 -18.75 -20.30
#